data_c171e8ea359d838e3b135d4692d6b7a4
#
_entry.id   c171e8ea359d838e3b135d4692d6b7a4
#
_cell.length_a   1.000
_cell.length_b   1.000
_cell.length_c   1.000
_cell.angle_alpha   90.00
_cell.angle_beta   90.00
_cell.angle_gamma   90.00
#
_symmetry.space_group_name_H-M   'P 1'
#
loop_
_entity.id
_entity.type
_entity.pdbx_description
1 polymer ?
#
loop_
_entity_poly.entity_id
_entity_poly.type
_entity_poly.pdbx_seq_one_letter_code
_entity_poly.pdbx_strand_id
1 'polypeptide(L)'
;MPFQNNFKFLFFIAFLFLTACQGFKFDPWPDKQFGIHHTVQKGQTLYRIAQAYEIDLEVLRRANFIRDASKIKEGMQLWIPGASRVRTVPKSSST
;
A
#
# COMPACT_ATOMS: atom_id res chain seq x y z
N MET A 1 29.09 -47.80 -0.95
CA MET A 1 28.58 -47.33 -2.22
C MET A 1 28.43 -45.83 -2.19
N PRO A 2 29.21 -45.08 -2.96
CA PRO A 2 29.20 -43.64 -2.89
C PRO A 2 27.97 -42.96 -3.51
N PHE A 3 27.10 -43.67 -4.20
CA PHE A 3 25.94 -43.11 -4.87
C PHE A 3 24.81 -42.70 -3.93
N GLN A 4 24.68 -43.32 -2.78
CA GLN A 4 23.58 -42.96 -1.86
C GLN A 4 23.83 -41.69 -1.06
N ASN A 5 25.07 -41.31 -0.85
CA ASN A 5 25.38 -40.12 -0.11
C ASN A 5 25.22 -38.85 -0.95
N ASN A 6 25.47 -38.93 -2.25
CA ASN A 6 25.30 -37.77 -3.14
C ASN A 6 23.82 -37.45 -3.39
N PHE A 7 22.96 -38.43 -3.34
CA PHE A 7 21.52 -38.22 -3.52
C PHE A 7 20.86 -37.49 -2.34
N LYS A 8 21.28 -37.84 -1.13
CA LYS A 8 20.80 -37.13 0.08
C LYS A 8 21.31 -35.70 0.13
N PHE A 9 22.50 -35.43 -0.35
CA PHE A 9 23.09 -34.12 -0.39
C PHE A 9 22.39 -33.20 -1.40
N LEU A 10 22.07 -33.72 -2.57
CA LEU A 10 21.31 -33.00 -3.58
C LEU A 10 19.89 -32.65 -3.13
N PHE A 11 19.26 -33.57 -2.40
CA PHE A 11 17.93 -33.36 -1.83
C PHE A 11 17.95 -32.27 -0.74
N PHE A 12 19.01 -32.22 0.04
CA PHE A 12 19.19 -31.22 1.09
C PHE A 12 19.42 -29.83 0.52
N ILE A 13 20.19 -29.72 -0.56
CA ILE A 13 20.44 -28.45 -1.24
C ILE A 13 19.17 -27.94 -1.92
N ALA A 14 18.39 -28.80 -2.56
CA ALA A 14 17.10 -28.45 -3.15
C ALA A 14 16.10 -27.96 -2.10
N PHE A 15 16.13 -28.54 -0.91
CA PHE A 15 15.27 -28.13 0.21
C PHE A 15 15.67 -26.76 0.76
N LEU A 16 16.94 -26.45 0.81
CA LEU A 16 17.46 -25.15 1.22
C LEU A 16 17.08 -24.03 0.23
N PHE A 17 17.06 -24.33 -1.06
CA PHE A 17 16.61 -23.36 -2.07
C PHE A 17 15.13 -23.05 -1.97
N LEU A 18 14.32 -24.04 -1.65
CA LEU A 18 12.87 -23.85 -1.49
C LEU A 18 12.52 -22.98 -0.26
N THR A 19 13.28 -23.10 0.82
CA THR A 19 13.05 -22.28 2.01
C THR A 19 13.47 -20.83 1.84
N ALA A 20 14.48 -20.57 1.01
CA ALA A 20 14.93 -19.20 0.75
C ALA A 20 13.94 -18.37 -0.07
N CYS A 21 13.10 -19.02 -0.92
CA CYS A 21 12.09 -18.34 -1.72
C CYS A 21 10.83 -17.95 -0.95
N GLN A 22 10.58 -18.55 0.20
CA GLN A 22 9.36 -18.28 0.98
C GLN A 22 9.50 -17.12 1.97
N GLY A 23 10.70 -16.63 2.22
CA GLY A 23 10.96 -15.58 3.20
C GLY A 23 10.86 -14.17 2.68
N PHE A 24 10.65 -13.96 1.38
CA PHE A 24 10.64 -12.63 0.80
C PHE A 24 9.26 -12.28 0.29
N LYS A 25 8.35 -11.93 1.21
CA LYS A 25 7.15 -11.20 0.84
C LYS A 25 7.45 -9.71 0.99
N PHE A 26 7.80 -9.09 -0.11
CA PHE A 26 7.81 -7.64 -0.18
C PHE A 26 6.34 -7.20 -0.32
N ASP A 27 5.75 -6.82 0.79
CA ASP A 27 4.45 -6.16 0.78
C ASP A 27 4.73 -4.66 0.68
N PRO A 28 4.57 -4.05 -0.49
CA PRO A 28 4.73 -2.61 -0.63
C PRO A 28 3.67 -1.81 0.14
N TRP A 29 2.71 -2.52 0.75
CA TRP A 29 1.60 -1.95 1.50
C TRP A 29 1.48 -2.61 2.87
N PRO A 30 2.39 -2.33 3.81
CA PRO A 30 2.33 -2.98 5.12
C PRO A 30 1.06 -2.65 5.90
N ASP A 31 0.34 -1.62 5.50
CA ASP A 31 -0.79 -1.08 6.28
C ASP A 31 -2.15 -1.24 5.60
N LYS A 32 -2.29 -2.20 4.70
CA LYS A 32 -3.59 -2.46 4.05
C LYS A 32 -4.70 -2.81 5.02
N GLN A 33 -4.35 -3.28 6.20
CA GLN A 33 -5.32 -3.72 7.20
C GLN A 33 -5.73 -2.60 8.15
N PHE A 34 -5.00 -1.49 8.15
CA PHE A 34 -5.26 -0.40 9.07
C PHE A 34 -5.41 0.91 8.28
N GLY A 35 -6.55 1.52 8.44
CA GLY A 35 -6.84 2.77 7.75
C GLY A 35 -8.29 3.17 7.95
N ILE A 36 -8.67 4.28 7.35
CA ILE A 36 -10.04 4.80 7.40
C ILE A 36 -10.50 5.20 6.01
N HIS A 37 -11.80 5.37 5.87
CA HIS A 37 -12.38 5.97 4.67
C HIS A 37 -12.61 7.46 4.90
N HIS A 38 -12.15 8.28 3.97
CA HIS A 38 -12.39 9.72 3.95
C HIS A 38 -13.32 10.05 2.79
N THR A 39 -14.40 10.76 3.06
CA THR A 39 -15.31 11.22 2.02
C THR A 39 -14.82 12.56 1.49
N VAL A 40 -14.56 12.62 0.18
CA VAL A 40 -14.11 13.83 -0.49
C VAL A 40 -15.21 14.87 -0.44
N GLN A 41 -14.89 16.05 0.07
CA GLN A 41 -15.79 17.20 0.10
C GLN A 41 -15.47 18.17 -1.03
N LYS A 42 -16.44 19.00 -1.35
CA LYS A 42 -16.30 20.00 -2.39
C LYS A 42 -15.08 20.90 -2.14
N GLY A 43 -14.23 21.06 -3.15
CA GLY A 43 -13.01 21.87 -3.08
C GLY A 43 -11.81 21.15 -2.49
N GLN A 44 -11.92 19.87 -2.13
CA GLN A 44 -10.78 19.11 -1.69
C GLN A 44 -10.05 18.49 -2.87
N THR A 45 -8.73 18.44 -2.80
CA THR A 45 -7.88 17.80 -3.79
C THR A 45 -7.16 16.61 -3.16
N LEU A 46 -6.76 15.67 -3.98
CA LEU A 46 -6.02 14.49 -3.51
C LEU A 46 -4.72 14.91 -2.80
N TYR A 47 -4.06 15.94 -3.31
CA TYR A 47 -2.85 16.48 -2.71
C TYR A 47 -3.09 17.01 -1.30
N ARG A 48 -4.17 17.79 -1.11
CA ARG A 48 -4.51 18.33 0.20
C ARG A 48 -4.93 17.28 1.20
N ILE A 49 -5.64 16.26 0.72
CA ILE A 49 -6.00 15.10 1.54
C ILE A 49 -4.73 14.36 2.00
N ALA A 50 -3.81 14.12 1.08
CA ALA A 50 -2.54 13.48 1.41
C ALA A 50 -1.74 14.28 2.45
N GLN A 51 -1.69 15.61 2.31
CA GLN A 51 -1.02 16.48 3.27
C GLN A 51 -1.68 16.43 4.65
N ALA A 52 -3.00 16.48 4.71
CA ALA A 52 -3.73 16.49 5.97
C ALA A 52 -3.54 15.19 6.76
N TYR A 53 -3.41 14.07 6.05
CA TYR A 53 -3.16 12.77 6.66
C TYR A 53 -1.68 12.42 6.78
N GLU A 54 -0.80 13.33 6.35
CA GLU A 54 0.66 13.14 6.39
C GLU A 54 1.10 11.85 5.68
N ILE A 55 0.52 11.62 4.52
CA ILE A 55 0.78 10.43 3.70
C ILE A 55 1.26 10.89 2.33
N ASP A 56 2.13 10.10 1.72
CA ASP A 56 2.63 10.38 0.39
C ASP A 56 1.48 10.31 -0.63
N LEU A 57 1.46 11.30 -1.54
CA LEU A 57 0.43 11.39 -2.57
C LEU A 57 0.37 10.13 -3.44
N GLU A 58 1.52 9.58 -3.81
CA GLU A 58 1.59 8.37 -4.62
C GLU A 58 1.06 7.15 -3.89
N VAL A 59 1.32 7.05 -2.59
CA VAL A 59 0.77 5.98 -1.75
C VAL A 59 -0.76 6.08 -1.70
N LEU A 60 -1.28 7.28 -1.47
CA LEU A 60 -2.73 7.52 -1.44
C LEU A 60 -3.37 7.21 -2.79
N ARG A 61 -2.76 7.68 -3.86
CA ARG A 61 -3.25 7.46 -5.22
C ARG A 61 -3.32 5.98 -5.58
N ARG A 62 -2.25 5.24 -5.31
CA ARG A 62 -2.18 3.80 -5.59
C ARG A 62 -3.11 2.98 -4.73
N ALA A 63 -3.24 3.34 -3.45
CA ALA A 63 -4.14 2.65 -2.53
C ALA A 63 -5.61 2.71 -2.98
N ASN A 64 -5.96 3.75 -3.76
CA ASN A 64 -7.32 3.98 -4.26
C ASN A 64 -7.47 3.73 -5.76
N PHE A 65 -6.45 3.19 -6.41
CA PHE A 65 -6.45 2.90 -7.85
C PHE A 65 -6.77 4.14 -8.71
N ILE A 66 -6.30 5.30 -8.27
CA ILE A 66 -6.51 6.56 -8.97
C ILE A 66 -5.33 6.79 -9.92
N ARG A 67 -5.61 6.84 -11.22
CA ARG A 67 -4.58 7.14 -12.22
C ARG A 67 -4.32 8.63 -12.33
N ASP A 68 -5.36 9.43 -12.23
CA ASP A 68 -5.30 10.88 -12.38
C ASP A 68 -5.88 11.55 -11.13
N ALA A 69 -5.02 12.26 -10.40
CA ALA A 69 -5.40 12.94 -9.16
C ALA A 69 -6.45 14.03 -9.37
N SER A 70 -6.57 14.56 -10.59
CA SER A 70 -7.56 15.59 -10.92
C SER A 70 -8.98 15.04 -11.08
N LYS A 71 -9.13 13.72 -11.15
CA LYS A 71 -10.43 13.07 -11.39
C LYS A 71 -11.17 12.69 -10.12
N ILE A 72 -10.71 13.10 -8.96
CA ILE A 72 -11.48 12.89 -7.73
C ILE A 72 -12.67 13.85 -7.70
N LYS A 73 -13.79 13.36 -7.18
CA LYS A 73 -15.04 14.10 -7.12
C LYS A 73 -15.60 14.10 -5.71
N GLU A 74 -16.37 15.14 -5.42
CA GLU A 74 -17.15 15.20 -4.18
C GLU A 74 -18.00 13.95 -3.99
N GLY A 75 -17.98 13.42 -2.78
CA GLY A 75 -18.72 12.20 -2.43
C GLY A 75 -17.92 10.91 -2.61
N MET A 76 -16.79 10.94 -3.29
CA MET A 76 -15.93 9.75 -3.39
C MET A 76 -15.38 9.37 -2.03
N GLN A 77 -15.35 8.08 -1.75
CA GLN A 77 -14.70 7.56 -0.56
C GLN A 77 -13.30 7.11 -0.90
N LEU A 78 -12.32 7.71 -0.21
CA LEU A 78 -10.92 7.37 -0.35
C LEU A 78 -10.46 6.54 0.85
N TRP A 79 -9.75 5.46 0.56
CA TRP A 79 -9.08 4.70 1.59
C TRP A 79 -7.77 5.39 1.97
N ILE A 80 -7.63 5.70 3.27
CA ILE A 80 -6.43 6.35 3.80
C ILE A 80 -5.66 5.31 4.62
N PRO A 81 -4.63 4.70 4.05
CA PRO A 81 -3.85 3.70 4.77
C PRO A 81 -3.08 4.33 5.93
N GLY A 82 -3.05 3.65 7.06
CA GLY A 82 -2.32 4.09 8.25
C GLY A 82 -2.99 5.18 9.07
N ALA A 83 -4.15 5.67 8.67
CA ALA A 83 -4.89 6.69 9.42
C ALA A 83 -5.80 6.03 10.46
N SER A 84 -5.85 6.62 11.65
CA SER A 84 -6.68 6.13 12.75
C SER A 84 -7.96 6.93 12.97
N ARG A 85 -8.04 8.12 12.38
CA ARG A 85 -9.23 8.99 12.51
C ARG A 85 -9.31 9.94 11.32
N VAL A 86 -10.53 10.38 11.04
CA VAL A 86 -10.78 11.36 9.99
C VAL A 86 -10.17 12.70 10.41
N ARG A 87 -9.45 13.34 9.49
CA ARG A 87 -8.85 14.65 9.69
C ARG A 87 -9.57 15.70 8.86
N THR A 88 -9.58 16.92 9.37
CA THR A 88 -10.08 18.06 8.61
C THR A 88 -9.10 18.41 7.49
N VAL A 89 -9.59 18.37 6.27
CA VAL A 89 -8.80 18.73 5.08
C VAL A 89 -9.20 20.14 4.65
N PRO A 90 -8.27 21.08 4.56
CA PRO A 90 -8.59 22.41 4.07
C PRO A 90 -9.03 22.38 2.62
N LYS A 91 -10.09 23.07 2.31
CA LYS A 91 -10.55 23.25 0.93
C LYS A 91 -9.55 24.08 0.16
N SER A 92 -9.37 23.77 -1.12
CA SER A 92 -8.62 24.66 -1.97
C SER A 92 -9.41 25.97 -2.07
N SER A 93 -8.92 27.00 -1.42
CA SER A 93 -9.51 28.29 -1.57
C SER A 93 -9.24 28.79 -2.99
N SER A 94 -10.24 28.73 -3.82
CA SER A 94 -10.23 29.51 -5.05
C SER A 94 -10.57 30.95 -4.70
N THR A 95 -9.60 31.67 -4.32
CA THR A 95 -9.69 33.14 -4.30
C THR A 95 -8.75 33.66 -5.32
#